data_4e3eef535feefebcd4272424fcd7cd15
#
_entry.id   4e3eef535feefebcd4272424fcd7cd15
#
_cell.length_a   1.000
_cell.length_b   1.000
_cell.length_c   1.000
_cell.angle_alpha   90.00
_cell.angle_beta   90.00
_cell.angle_gamma   90.00
#
_symmetry.space_group_name_H-M   'P 1'
#
loop_
_entity.id
_entity.type
_entity.pdbx_description
1 polymer ?
#
loop_
_entity_poly.entity_id
_entity_poly.type
_entity_poly.pdbx_seq_one_letter_code
_entity_poly.pdbx_strand_id
1 'polypeptide(L)' 'MTRKINSVLSEYGELIVGRMGIPYRERNLSVISLIIDGSTDEIGALSGKLGGIAGVKVKTSLLSKDL' A
#
# COMPACT_ATOMS: atom_id res chain seq x y z
N MET A 1 -10.87 1.43 10.24
CA MET A 1 -9.55 1.31 9.60
C MET A 1 -9.58 0.53 8.30
N THR A 2 -10.13 -0.69 8.30
CA THR A 2 -10.18 -1.51 7.08
C THR A 2 -10.93 -0.84 5.93
N ARG A 3 -12.03 -0.16 6.25
CA ARG A 3 -12.82 0.52 5.24
C ARG A 3 -12.03 1.65 4.56
N LYS A 4 -11.26 2.41 5.34
CA LYS A 4 -10.44 3.49 4.80
C LYS A 4 -9.32 2.95 3.91
N ILE A 5 -8.70 1.87 4.33
CA ILE A 5 -7.66 1.23 3.54
C ILE A 5 -8.22 0.75 2.21
N ASN A 6 -9.35 0.07 2.23
CA ASN A 6 -9.97 -0.44 1.00
C ASN A 6 -10.40 0.69 0.07
N SER A 7 -10.88 1.80 0.63
CA SER A 7 -11.26 2.96 -0.15
C SER A 7 -10.05 3.55 -0.90
N VAL A 8 -8.93 3.69 -0.21
CA VAL A 8 -7.71 4.20 -0.83
C VAL A 8 -7.21 3.24 -1.89
N LEU A 9 -7.19 1.95 -1.60
CA LEU A 9 -6.73 0.94 -2.56
C LEU A 9 -7.61 0.92 -3.81
N SER A 10 -8.92 1.11 -3.67
CA SER A 10 -9.82 1.19 -4.81
C SER A 10 -9.55 2.43 -5.67
N GLU A 11 -9.25 3.55 -5.02
CA GLU A 11 -8.94 4.79 -5.72
C GLU A 11 -7.70 4.63 -6.61
N TYR A 12 -6.73 3.85 -6.18
CA TYR A 12 -5.49 3.62 -6.90
C TYR A 12 -5.42 2.25 -7.58
N GLY A 13 -6.57 1.62 -7.79
CA GLY A 13 -6.63 0.26 -8.32
C GLY A 13 -5.89 0.05 -9.63
N GLU A 14 -5.86 1.07 -10.49
CA GLU A 14 -5.18 0.96 -11.79
C GLU A 14 -3.67 0.85 -11.66
N LEU A 15 -3.12 1.33 -10.55
CA LEU A 15 -1.69 1.27 -10.29
C LEU A 15 -1.27 -0.06 -9.65
N ILE A 16 -2.21 -0.77 -9.07
CA ILE A 16 -1.91 -1.98 -8.30
C ILE A 16 -1.84 -3.18 -9.22
N VAL A 17 -0.65 -3.74 -9.36
CA VAL A 17 -0.41 -4.95 -10.16
C VAL A 17 -0.78 -6.20 -9.38
N GLY A 18 -0.51 -6.18 -8.08
CA GLY A 18 -0.84 -7.30 -7.22
C GLY A 18 -0.85 -6.89 -5.77
N ARG A 19 -1.54 -7.67 -4.96
CA ARG A 19 -1.58 -7.43 -3.52
C ARG A 19 -1.70 -8.75 -2.78
N MET A 20 -1.17 -8.77 -1.55
CA MET A 20 -1.26 -9.93 -0.68
C MET A 20 -1.47 -9.45 0.74
N GLY A 21 -2.49 -9.98 1.40
CA GLY A 21 -2.76 -9.68 2.79
C GLY A 21 -2.42 -10.88 3.65
N ILE A 22 -1.71 -10.64 4.74
CA ILE A 22 -1.32 -11.70 5.68
C ILE A 22 -1.70 -11.24 7.08
N PRO A 23 -2.61 -11.95 7.77
CA PRO A 23 -2.87 -11.65 9.17
C PRO A 23 -1.72 -12.15 10.03
N TYR A 24 -1.15 -11.26 10.83
CA TYR A 24 -0.07 -11.62 11.74
C TYR A 24 -0.66 -11.68 13.15
N ARG A 25 -1.20 -12.83 13.49
CA ARG A 25 -1.99 -13.01 14.72
C ARG A 25 -1.19 -12.81 16.00
N GLU A 26 0.08 -13.21 15.99
CA GLU A 26 0.94 -13.08 17.16
C GLU A 26 1.11 -11.64 17.61
N ARG A 27 1.04 -10.70 16.67
CA ARG A 27 1.16 -9.29 16.95
C ARG A 27 -0.13 -8.53 16.81
N ASN A 28 -1.22 -9.24 16.55
CA ASN A 28 -2.52 -8.63 16.33
C ASN A 28 -2.45 -7.55 15.24
N LEU A 29 -1.74 -7.88 14.16
CA LEU A 29 -1.53 -6.99 13.03
C LEU A 29 -2.05 -7.62 11.75
N SER A 30 -2.29 -6.77 10.77
CA SER A 30 -2.50 -7.22 9.40
C SER A 30 -1.41 -6.61 8.54
N VAL A 31 -0.79 -7.43 7.71
CA VAL A 31 0.26 -6.99 6.80
C VAL A 31 -0.28 -7.06 5.38
N ILE A 32 -0.14 -5.97 4.66
CA ILE A 32 -0.57 -5.92 3.26
C ILE A 32 0.63 -5.55 2.41
N SER A 33 0.93 -6.40 1.44
CA SER A 33 1.99 -6.14 0.46
C SER A 33 1.35 -5.76 -0.86
N LEU A 34 1.85 -4.71 -1.47
CA LEU A 34 1.34 -4.21 -2.74
C LEU A 34 2.47 -4.14 -3.76
N ILE A 35 2.16 -4.57 -4.97
CA ILE A 35 3.05 -4.37 -6.10
C ILE A 35 2.39 -3.30 -6.96
N ILE A 36 3.08 -2.18 -7.12
CA ILE A 36 2.51 -0.99 -7.75
C ILE A 36 3.38 -0.58 -8.92
N ASP A 37 2.74 -0.30 -10.05
CA ASP A 37 3.39 0.24 -11.23
C ASP A 37 2.80 1.63 -11.49
N GLY A 38 3.59 2.65 -11.24
CA GLY A 38 3.17 4.03 -11.39
C GLY A 38 4.35 4.98 -11.29
N SER A 39 4.07 6.27 -11.47
CA SER A 39 5.10 7.29 -11.33
C SER A 39 5.48 7.45 -9.86
N THR A 40 6.65 8.06 -9.64
CA THR A 40 7.11 8.37 -8.28
C THR A 40 6.07 9.22 -7.53
N ASP A 41 5.47 10.17 -8.23
CA ASP A 41 4.46 11.04 -7.63
C ASP A 41 3.21 10.24 -7.24
N GLU A 42 2.77 9.34 -8.10
CA GLU A 42 1.61 8.51 -7.82
C GLU A 42 1.84 7.56 -6.64
N ILE A 43 3.02 6.95 -6.61
CA ILE A 43 3.39 6.05 -5.52
C ILE A 43 3.49 6.83 -4.22
N GLY A 44 4.07 8.03 -4.26
CA GLY A 44 4.17 8.89 -3.10
C GLY A 44 2.80 9.32 -2.57
N ALA A 45 1.87 9.64 -3.46
CA ALA A 45 0.51 10.02 -3.06
C ALA A 45 -0.20 8.86 -2.38
N LEU A 46 -0.09 7.66 -2.94
CA LEU A 46 -0.70 6.47 -2.35
C LEU A 46 -0.11 6.17 -0.98
N SER A 47 1.22 6.20 -0.87
CA SER A 47 1.90 5.96 0.40
C SER A 47 1.50 6.99 1.45
N GLY A 48 1.38 8.25 1.05
CA GLY A 48 0.97 9.32 1.95
C GLY A 48 -0.45 9.13 2.47
N LYS A 49 -1.36 8.75 1.60
CA LYS A 49 -2.75 8.51 2.01
C LYS A 49 -2.87 7.32 2.95
N LEU A 50 -2.16 6.24 2.66
CA LEU A 50 -2.17 5.08 3.54
C LEU A 50 -1.53 5.39 4.88
N GLY A 51 -0.40 6.10 4.87
CA GLY A 51 0.29 6.46 6.10
C GLY A 51 -0.48 7.43 6.97
N GLY A 52 -1.42 8.17 6.39
CA GLY A 52 -2.29 9.08 7.14
C GLY A 52 -3.42 8.38 7.90
N ILE A 53 -3.62 7.09 7.67
CA ILE A 53 -4.66 6.33 8.37
C ILE A 53 -4.10 5.85 9.71
N ALA A 54 -4.81 6.14 10.80
CA ALA A 54 -4.37 5.73 12.13
C ALA A 54 -4.14 4.22 12.20
N GLY A 55 -3.02 3.82 12.75
CA GLY A 55 -2.67 2.40 12.91
C GLY A 55 -2.02 1.76 11.69
N VAL A 56 -1.80 2.53 10.63
CA VAL A 56 -1.18 2.02 9.40
C VAL A 56 0.27 2.50 9.33
N LYS A 57 1.17 1.58 9.05
CA LYS A 57 2.58 1.90 8.77
C LYS A 57 2.88 1.47 7.35
N VAL A 58 3.58 2.33 6.62
CA VAL A 58 3.86 2.11 5.21
C VAL A 58 5.34 2.07 4.98
N LYS A 59 5.77 1.08 4.21
CA LYS A 59 7.13 1.03 3.68
C LYS A 59 7.04 0.92 2.17
N THR A 60 7.87 1.66 1.50
CA THR A 60 7.88 1.71 0.05
C THR A 60 9.25 1.34 -0.46
N SER A 61 9.29 0.44 -1.44
CA SER A 61 10.51 0.10 -2.16
C SER A 61 10.30 0.44 -3.61
N LEU A 62 11.27 1.13 -4.20
CA LEU A 62 11.23 1.49 -5.59
C LEU A 62 12.26 0.68 -6.35
N LEU A 63 11.86 0.16 -7.50
CA LEU A 63 12.78 -0.54 -8.39
C LEU A 63 13.22 0.40 -9.49
N SER A 64 14.51 0.33 -9.80
CA SER A 64 15.06 1.09 -10.91
C SER A 64 14.57 0.52 -12.23
N LYS A 65 14.28 1.39 -13.18
CA LYS A 65 13.91 0.96 -14.53
C LYS A 65 15.06 0.29 -15.26
N ASP A 66 16.26 0.51 -14.79
CA ASP A 66 17.47 0.01 -15.46
C ASP A 66 17.87 -1.39 -15.02
N LEU A 67 17.03 -2.01 -14.22
CA LEU A 67 17.30 -3.39 -13.81
C LEU A 67 17.08 -4.36 -14.95
#